data_d7f9a0ecce3e56dd83c7052652e2272b
#
_entry.id   d7f9a0ecce3e56dd83c7052652e2272b
#
_cell.length_a   1.000
_cell.length_b   1.000
_cell.length_c   1.000
_cell.angle_alpha   90.00
_cell.angle_beta   90.00
_cell.angle_gamma   90.00
#
_symmetry.space_group_name_H-M   'P 1'
#
loop_
_entity.id
_entity.type
_entity.pdbx_description
1 polymer ?
#
loop_
_entity_poly.entity_id
_entity_poly.type
_entity_poly.pdbx_seq_one_letter_code
_entity_poly.pdbx_strand_id
1 'polypeptide(L)'
;MKEKIIEIRKLYSKMDLDNSDFLTFFDLEHLQAGILRLRPGEIDTQEPHSTDEVYFVIEGDGFIEIGNKSYEIKKDLFIYVPAEVKHRFHGNTQEILVLYFFSG
;
A
#
# COMPACT_ATOMS: atom_id res chain seq x y z
N MET A 1 -7.57 17.77 17.34
CA MET A 1 -6.78 16.51 17.33
C MET A 1 -5.33 16.82 17.66
N LYS A 2 -4.71 15.95 18.42
CA LYS A 2 -3.28 16.08 18.72
C LYS A 2 -2.44 15.51 17.59
N GLU A 3 -1.27 16.06 17.39
CA GLU A 3 -0.27 15.53 16.47
C GLU A 3 0.10 14.09 16.83
N LYS A 4 0.50 13.33 15.83
CA LYS A 4 0.98 11.95 15.99
C LYS A 4 2.30 11.79 15.28
N ILE A 5 3.19 11.05 15.91
CA ILE A 5 4.48 10.66 15.34
C ILE A 5 4.51 9.14 15.40
N ILE A 6 4.60 8.50 14.25
CA ILE A 6 4.48 7.05 14.13
C ILE A 6 5.76 6.49 13.54
N GLU A 7 6.34 5.52 14.26
CA GLU A 7 7.50 4.79 13.77
C GLU A 7 7.04 3.61 12.92
N ILE A 8 7.22 3.72 11.64
CA ILE A 8 6.73 2.72 10.68
C ILE A 8 7.30 1.33 10.95
N ARG A 9 8.58 1.23 11.33
CA ARG A 9 9.20 -0.08 11.60
C ARG A 9 8.53 -0.84 12.75
N LYS A 10 8.01 -0.15 13.73
CA LYS A 10 7.30 -0.79 14.84
C LYS A 10 5.97 -1.38 14.37
N LEU A 11 5.38 -0.79 13.36
CA LEU A 11 4.14 -1.32 12.78
C LEU A 11 4.40 -2.62 12.01
N TYR A 12 5.56 -2.78 11.39
CA TYR A 12 5.94 -4.05 10.74
C TYR A 12 5.96 -5.20 11.72
N SER A 13 6.57 -4.99 12.88
CA SER A 13 6.63 -6.01 13.93
C SER A 13 5.22 -6.42 14.35
N LYS A 14 4.33 -5.45 14.48
CA LYS A 14 2.93 -5.73 14.80
C LYS A 14 2.24 -6.52 13.70
N MET A 15 2.47 -6.19 12.45
CA MET A 15 1.90 -6.92 11.32
C MET A 15 2.40 -8.37 11.28
N ASP A 16 3.67 -8.60 11.59
CA ASP A 16 4.23 -9.95 11.67
C ASP A 16 3.57 -10.76 12.78
N LEU A 17 3.38 -10.17 13.96
CA LEU A 17 2.73 -10.84 15.08
C LEU A 17 1.29 -11.19 14.76
N ASP A 18 0.57 -10.30 14.12
CA ASP A 18 -0.84 -10.48 13.77
C ASP A 18 -1.04 -11.23 12.46
N ASN A 19 0.05 -11.50 11.72
CA ASN A 19 0.02 -12.08 10.37
C ASN A 19 -0.88 -11.28 9.44
N SER A 20 -0.81 -9.94 9.53
CA SER A 20 -1.65 -9.03 8.76
C SER A 20 -0.98 -8.63 7.46
N ASP A 21 -1.78 -8.47 6.40
CA ASP A 21 -1.31 -7.99 5.10
C ASP A 21 -1.46 -6.49 4.94
N PHE A 22 -2.29 -5.86 5.75
CA PHE A 22 -2.37 -4.40 5.78
C PHE A 22 -2.75 -3.92 7.17
N LEU A 23 -2.40 -2.66 7.45
CA LEU A 23 -2.67 -2.02 8.72
C LEU A 23 -2.91 -0.54 8.48
N THR A 24 -4.13 -0.07 8.75
CA THR A 24 -4.43 1.36 8.74
C THR A 24 -4.02 1.93 10.08
N PHE A 25 -3.06 2.85 10.09
CA PHE A 25 -2.54 3.44 11.33
C PHE A 25 -2.97 4.89 11.54
N PHE A 26 -3.60 5.49 10.54
CA PHE A 26 -4.07 6.86 10.60
C PHE A 26 -5.38 6.94 9.85
N ASP A 27 -6.44 7.36 10.53
CA ASP A 27 -7.79 7.30 9.98
C ASP A 27 -8.57 8.54 10.37
N LEU A 28 -8.54 9.53 9.49
CA LEU A 28 -9.33 10.75 9.61
C LEU A 28 -10.36 10.79 8.50
N GLU A 29 -11.35 11.65 8.66
CA GLU A 29 -12.42 11.80 7.68
C GLU A 29 -11.90 12.11 6.27
N HIS A 30 -10.84 12.92 6.18
CA HIS A 30 -10.30 13.39 4.90
C HIS A 30 -8.95 12.80 4.52
N LEU A 31 -8.38 11.97 5.37
CA LEU A 31 -7.06 11.40 5.11
C LEU A 31 -6.90 10.10 5.89
N GLN A 32 -6.63 9.04 5.15
CA GLN A 32 -6.28 7.75 5.74
C GLN A 32 -4.91 7.33 5.27
N ALA A 33 -4.17 6.67 6.14
CA ALA A 33 -2.86 6.15 5.80
C ALA A 33 -2.64 4.79 6.45
N GLY A 34 -1.90 3.94 5.76
CA GLY A 34 -1.60 2.61 6.27
C GLY A 34 -0.42 1.98 5.57
N ILE A 35 -0.18 0.73 5.91
CA ILE A 35 0.86 -0.10 5.33
C ILE A 35 0.21 -1.30 4.67
N LEU A 36 0.64 -1.61 3.46
CA LEU A 36 0.26 -2.82 2.74
C LEU A 36 1.50 -3.67 2.53
N ARG A 37 1.36 -4.96 2.78
CA ARG A 37 2.40 -5.96 2.57
C ARG A 37 1.86 -7.05 1.65
N LEU A 38 2.65 -7.44 0.66
CA LEU A 38 2.32 -8.55 -0.22
C LEU A 38 3.53 -9.46 -0.36
N ARG A 39 3.39 -10.72 0.08
CA ARG A 39 4.44 -11.71 -0.05
C ARG A 39 4.43 -12.33 -1.45
N PRO A 40 5.58 -12.88 -1.91
CA PRO A 40 5.60 -13.57 -3.20
C PRO A 40 4.54 -14.67 -3.26
N GLY A 41 3.84 -14.76 -4.38
CA GLY A 41 2.80 -15.76 -4.61
C GLY A 41 1.43 -15.41 -4.04
N GLU A 42 1.32 -14.38 -3.23
CA GLU A 42 0.03 -13.91 -2.75
C GLU A 42 -0.69 -13.11 -3.84
N ILE A 43 -2.02 -13.15 -3.80
CA ILE A 43 -2.85 -12.39 -4.73
C ILE A 43 -3.32 -11.13 -4.03
N ASP A 44 -3.08 -9.99 -4.67
CA ASP A 44 -3.61 -8.71 -4.20
C ASP A 44 -5.08 -8.62 -4.58
N THR A 45 -5.96 -8.63 -3.59
CA THR A 45 -7.41 -8.67 -3.78
C THR A 45 -8.07 -7.32 -3.60
N GLN A 46 -7.32 -6.24 -3.70
CA GLN A 46 -7.87 -4.90 -3.51
C GLN A 46 -8.96 -4.58 -4.51
N GLU A 47 -10.01 -3.95 -4.02
CA GLU A 47 -11.09 -3.43 -4.85
C GLU A 47 -10.81 -1.98 -5.22
N PRO A 48 -11.34 -1.48 -6.36
CA PRO A 48 -11.22 -0.06 -6.69
C PRO A 48 -11.80 0.81 -5.59
N HIS A 49 -11.15 1.93 -5.31
CA HIS A 49 -11.60 2.87 -4.28
C HIS A 49 -12.33 4.04 -4.91
N SER A 50 -13.29 4.59 -4.18
CA SER A 50 -14.05 5.76 -4.61
C SER A 50 -13.27 7.06 -4.48
N THR A 51 -12.08 7.02 -3.89
CA THR A 51 -11.22 8.19 -3.67
C THR A 51 -9.86 7.96 -4.32
N ASP A 52 -9.13 9.05 -4.51
CA ASP A 52 -7.76 8.98 -5.01
C ASP A 52 -6.87 8.28 -3.99
N GLU A 53 -5.87 7.57 -4.48
CA GLU A 53 -4.92 6.86 -3.65
C GLU A 53 -3.49 7.14 -4.09
N VAL A 54 -2.59 7.19 -3.10
CA VAL A 54 -1.15 7.29 -3.34
C VAL A 54 -0.46 6.15 -2.62
N TYR A 55 0.51 5.54 -3.29
CA TYR A 55 1.43 4.59 -2.68
C TYR A 55 2.84 5.17 -2.66
N PHE A 56 3.56 4.87 -1.60
CA PHE A 56 5.00 5.04 -1.55
C PHE A 56 5.64 3.68 -1.30
N VAL A 57 6.49 3.23 -2.22
CA VAL A 57 7.13 1.90 -2.12
C VAL A 57 8.32 1.98 -1.18
N ILE A 58 8.24 1.25 -0.06
CA ILE A 58 9.34 1.18 0.91
C ILE A 58 10.36 0.16 0.45
N GLU A 59 9.89 -1.02 0.02
CA GLU A 59 10.76 -2.06 -0.52
C GLU A 59 9.94 -3.04 -1.34
N GLY A 60 10.64 -3.85 -2.14
CA GLY A 60 10.04 -4.88 -2.95
C GLY A 60 10.35 -4.74 -4.43
N ASP A 61 9.85 -5.69 -5.19
CA ASP A 61 9.99 -5.73 -6.64
C ASP A 61 8.64 -6.10 -7.28
N GLY A 62 8.64 -6.36 -8.56
CA GLY A 62 7.44 -6.75 -9.29
C GLY A 62 6.79 -5.59 -9.99
N PHE A 63 5.47 -5.60 -10.02
CA PHE A 63 4.69 -4.68 -10.86
C PHE A 63 3.45 -4.20 -10.15
N ILE A 64 2.94 -3.04 -10.55
CA ILE A 64 1.59 -2.63 -10.26
C ILE A 64 0.84 -2.50 -11.59
N GLU A 65 -0.30 -3.18 -11.68
CA GLU A 65 -1.23 -3.01 -12.79
C GLU A 65 -2.22 -1.92 -12.44
N ILE A 66 -2.31 -0.90 -13.29
CA ILE A 66 -3.26 0.20 -13.11
C ILE A 66 -4.07 0.29 -14.40
N GLY A 67 -5.38 0.02 -14.28
CA GLY A 67 -6.22 -0.14 -15.46
C GLY A 67 -5.72 -1.30 -16.30
N ASN A 68 -5.27 -1.02 -17.52
CA ASN A 68 -4.80 -2.04 -18.47
C ASN A 68 -3.28 -2.10 -18.61
N LYS A 69 -2.54 -1.32 -17.83
CA LYS A 69 -1.08 -1.24 -17.95
C LYS A 69 -0.39 -1.69 -16.69
N SER A 70 0.74 -2.40 -16.85
CA SER A 70 1.61 -2.79 -15.74
C SER A 70 2.86 -1.94 -15.74
N TYR A 71 3.27 -1.50 -14.57
CA TYR A 71 4.45 -0.69 -14.35
C TYR A 71 5.36 -1.40 -13.36
N GLU A 72 6.65 -1.46 -13.68
CA GLU A 72 7.63 -2.02 -12.76
C GLU A 72 7.74 -1.16 -11.52
N ILE A 73 7.79 -1.79 -10.35
CA ILE A 73 7.96 -1.08 -9.10
C ILE A 73 9.36 -1.32 -8.53
N LYS A 74 9.81 -0.37 -7.74
CA LYS A 74 11.08 -0.44 -7.03
C LYS A 74 11.02 0.48 -5.82
N LYS A 75 11.98 0.32 -4.93
CA LYS A 75 12.14 1.15 -3.75
C LYS A 75 12.09 2.64 -4.09
N ASP A 76 11.44 3.41 -3.22
CA ASP A 76 11.32 4.87 -3.28
C ASP A 76 10.44 5.40 -4.41
N LEU A 77 9.62 4.56 -4.99
CA LEU A 77 8.68 4.97 -6.03
C LEU A 77 7.41 5.55 -5.42
N PHE A 78 6.97 6.69 -5.96
CA PHE A 78 5.68 7.31 -5.63
C PHE A 78 4.68 6.96 -6.73
N ILE A 79 3.51 6.47 -6.37
CA ILE A 79 2.50 6.03 -7.33
C ILE A 79 1.17 6.70 -7.01
N TYR A 80 0.59 7.35 -8.01
CA TYR A 80 -0.75 7.90 -7.90
C TYR A 80 -1.74 7.02 -8.66
N VAL A 81 -2.80 6.60 -8.00
CA VAL A 81 -3.89 5.84 -8.60
C VAL A 81 -5.17 6.68 -8.52
N PRO A 82 -5.74 7.10 -9.65
CA PRO A 82 -6.98 7.85 -9.64
C PRO A 82 -8.14 7.06 -9.03
N ALA A 83 -9.11 7.79 -8.49
CA ALA A 83 -10.33 7.20 -7.96
C ALA A 83 -10.98 6.27 -8.98
N GLU A 84 -11.49 5.15 -8.50
CA GLU A 84 -12.27 4.16 -9.26
C GLU A 84 -11.49 3.37 -10.31
N VAL A 85 -10.17 3.59 -10.42
CA VAL A 85 -9.32 2.82 -11.33
C VAL A 85 -8.89 1.54 -10.65
N LYS A 86 -9.15 0.42 -11.32
CA LYS A 86 -8.75 -0.90 -10.85
C LYS A 86 -7.23 -1.02 -10.84
N HIS A 87 -6.69 -1.55 -9.75
CA HIS A 87 -5.23 -1.70 -9.61
C HIS A 87 -4.90 -2.87 -8.71
N ARG A 88 -3.71 -3.45 -8.92
CA ARG A 88 -3.18 -4.53 -8.09
C ARG A 88 -1.67 -4.66 -8.25
N PHE A 89 -1.02 -5.05 -7.18
CA PHE A 89 0.39 -5.46 -7.22
C PHE A 89 0.48 -6.92 -7.64
N HIS A 90 1.53 -7.27 -8.37
CA HIS A 90 1.73 -8.66 -8.82
C HIS A 90 3.18 -8.91 -9.27
N GLY A 91 3.51 -10.17 -9.44
CA GLY A 91 4.78 -10.59 -10.05
C GLY A 91 6.01 -10.34 -9.21
N ASN A 92 5.84 -10.15 -7.92
CA ASN A 92 6.97 -9.92 -7.04
C ASN A 92 7.69 -11.21 -6.68
N THR A 93 9.02 -11.13 -6.57
CA THR A 93 9.87 -12.22 -6.08
C THR A 93 10.30 -11.99 -4.64
N GLN A 94 10.11 -10.78 -4.15
CA GLN A 94 10.37 -10.37 -2.77
C GLN A 94 9.10 -9.77 -2.18
N GLU A 95 9.05 -9.66 -0.87
CA GLU A 95 7.93 -9.01 -0.21
C GLU A 95 7.82 -7.56 -0.65
N ILE A 96 6.63 -7.16 -1.10
CA ILE A 96 6.32 -5.76 -1.39
C ILE A 96 5.81 -5.12 -0.10
N LEU A 97 6.33 -3.93 0.18
CA LEU A 97 5.96 -3.15 1.34
C LEU A 97 5.74 -1.72 0.92
N VAL A 98 4.53 -1.23 1.05
CA VAL A 98 4.16 0.13 0.63
C VAL A 98 3.38 0.85 1.71
N LEU A 99 3.55 2.16 1.76
CA LEU A 99 2.62 3.04 2.46
C LEU A 99 1.50 3.40 1.50
N TYR A 100 0.28 3.43 1.99
CA TYR A 100 -0.85 3.92 1.20
C TYR A 100 -1.52 5.10 1.88
N PHE A 101 -2.05 5.99 1.06
CA PHE A 101 -2.75 7.19 1.51
C PHE A 101 -4.01 7.36 0.67
N PHE A 102 -5.13 7.60 1.33
CA PHE A 102 -6.40 7.90 0.67
C PHE A 102 -6.87 9.28 1.08
N SER A 103 -7.43 10.00 0.12
CA SER A 103 -8.23 11.18 0.43
C SER A 103 -9.65 10.68 0.73
N GLY A 104 -10.05 10.82 1.92
CA GLY A 104 -11.31 10.26 2.38
C GLY A 104 -12.59 10.83 1.81
#